data_f6144b6097fc66e28627b91e1482df55
#
_entry.id   f6144b6097fc66e28627b91e1482df55
#
_cell.length_a   1.000
_cell.length_b   1.000
_cell.length_c   1.000
_cell.angle_alpha   90.00
_cell.angle_beta   90.00
_cell.angle_gamma   90.00
#
_symmetry.space_group_name_H-M   'P 1'
#
loop_
_entity.id
_entity.type
_entity.pdbx_description
1 polymer ?
#
loop_
_entity_poly.entity_id
_entity_poly.type
_entity_poly.pdbx_seq_one_letter_code
_entity_poly.pdbx_strand_id
1 'polypeptide(L)'
;FNNYDDGLFKLHNILQENHIKFAFMGPTGAYLRCPYMEQNIITAYVNELPYEMGKLFPVEKDGNVVLYVPQSERFFLGQQEIRNLPVVSDIQLYLDLIKMPGRNEDQAEYLRENILHWG
;
A
#
# COMPACT_ATOMS: atom_id res chain seq x y z
N PHE A 1 -7.76 -0.21 17.97
CA PHE A 1 -6.51 0.19 17.34
C PHE A 1 -5.59 -1.02 17.23
N ASN A 2 -5.21 -1.37 16.04
CA ASN A 2 -4.43 -2.59 15.83
C ASN A 2 -2.99 -2.28 15.41
N ASN A 3 -2.14 -3.30 15.53
CA ASN A 3 -0.72 -3.15 15.21
C ASN A 3 -0.47 -2.84 13.73
N TYR A 4 -1.39 -3.24 12.86
CA TYR A 4 -1.26 -2.98 11.44
C TYR A 4 -1.31 -1.48 11.15
N ASP A 5 -2.30 -0.79 11.72
CA ASP A 5 -2.43 0.65 11.53
C ASP A 5 -1.22 1.38 12.09
N ASP A 6 -0.73 0.95 13.26
CA ASP A 6 0.49 1.52 13.83
C ASP A 6 1.66 1.38 12.88
N GLY A 7 1.77 0.22 12.25
CA GLY A 7 2.83 -0.03 11.28
C GLY A 7 2.76 0.88 10.09
N LEU A 8 1.54 1.16 9.60
CA LEU A 8 1.36 2.05 8.46
C LEU A 8 1.86 3.47 8.79
N PHE A 9 1.49 3.99 9.94
CA PHE A 9 1.92 5.33 10.32
C PHE A 9 3.40 5.39 10.63
N LYS A 10 3.95 4.34 11.21
CA LYS A 10 5.38 4.28 11.48
C LYS A 10 6.18 4.28 10.17
N LEU A 11 5.76 3.48 9.21
CA LEU A 11 6.43 3.45 7.91
C LEU A 11 6.29 4.78 7.18
N HIS A 12 5.10 5.38 7.25
CA HIS A 12 4.85 6.68 6.66
C HIS A 12 5.86 7.71 7.19
N ASN A 13 6.02 7.76 8.51
CA ASN A 13 6.92 8.72 9.13
C ASN A 13 8.37 8.48 8.72
N ILE A 14 8.79 7.22 8.69
CA ILE A 14 10.17 6.88 8.31
C ILE A 14 10.47 7.28 6.87
N LEU A 15 9.58 6.95 5.95
CA LEU A 15 9.78 7.27 4.55
C LEU A 15 9.75 8.78 4.32
N GLN A 16 8.86 9.47 5.00
CA GLN A 16 8.76 10.92 4.89
C GLN A 16 10.01 11.61 5.43
N GLU A 17 10.52 11.16 6.57
CA GLU A 17 11.74 11.70 7.15
C GLU A 17 12.96 11.49 6.26
N ASN A 18 12.95 10.44 5.46
CA ASN A 18 14.04 10.13 4.55
C ASN A 18 13.79 10.69 3.13
N HIS A 19 12.76 11.53 2.97
CA HIS A 19 12.45 12.20 1.72
C HIS A 19 12.20 11.23 0.56
N ILE A 20 11.56 10.09 0.86
CA ILE A 20 11.24 9.09 -0.13
C ILE A 20 9.80 9.26 -0.55
N LYS A 21 9.58 9.38 -1.86
CA LYS A 21 8.23 9.43 -2.40
C LYS A 21 7.65 8.03 -2.36
N PHE A 22 6.44 7.89 -1.84
CA PHE A 22 5.82 6.58 -1.71
C PHE A 22 4.31 6.70 -1.75
N ALA A 23 3.65 5.56 -2.00
CA ALA A 23 2.21 5.45 -1.91
C ALA A 23 1.87 4.01 -1.61
N PHE A 24 0.94 3.79 -0.67
CA PHE A 24 0.48 2.46 -0.37
C PHE A 24 -0.27 1.91 -1.57
N MET A 25 -0.09 0.64 -1.84
CA MET A 25 -0.63 0.00 -3.03
C MET A 25 -1.12 -1.41 -2.69
N GLY A 26 -1.72 -2.09 -3.67
CA GLY A 26 -2.12 -3.47 -3.50
C GLY A 26 -3.01 -3.70 -2.31
N PRO A 27 -2.76 -4.77 -1.54
CA PRO A 27 -3.62 -5.09 -0.39
C PRO A 27 -3.70 -3.98 0.66
N THR A 28 -2.60 -3.29 0.94
CA THR A 28 -2.60 -2.21 1.92
C THR A 28 -3.42 -1.03 1.43
N GLY A 29 -3.21 -0.63 0.17
CA GLY A 29 -3.98 0.47 -0.40
C GLY A 29 -5.46 0.16 -0.41
N ALA A 30 -5.82 -1.06 -0.78
CA ALA A 30 -7.22 -1.49 -0.79
C ALA A 30 -7.80 -1.52 0.61
N TYR A 31 -7.03 -1.95 1.59
CA TYR A 31 -7.47 -1.92 2.99
C TYR A 31 -7.83 -0.51 3.43
N LEU A 32 -7.01 0.46 3.05
CA LEU A 32 -7.27 1.85 3.41
C LEU A 32 -8.47 2.42 2.65
N ARG A 33 -8.57 2.11 1.37
CA ARG A 33 -9.60 2.68 0.50
C ARG A 33 -10.96 2.04 0.70
N CYS A 34 -10.97 0.73 0.86
CA CYS A 34 -12.21 -0.05 0.91
C CYS A 34 -11.94 -1.31 1.74
N PRO A 35 -11.98 -1.21 3.07
CA PRO A 35 -11.68 -2.35 3.94
C PRO A 35 -12.55 -3.55 3.62
N TYR A 36 -11.93 -4.69 3.40
CA TYR A 36 -12.62 -5.92 3.05
C TYR A 36 -12.20 -7.08 3.94
N MET A 37 -10.91 -7.21 4.20
CA MET A 37 -10.40 -8.29 5.02
C MET A 37 -9.18 -7.80 5.80
N GLU A 38 -8.83 -8.53 6.86
CA GLU A 38 -7.65 -8.18 7.64
C GLU A 38 -6.39 -8.38 6.81
N GLN A 39 -5.41 -7.53 7.06
CA GLN A 39 -4.13 -7.56 6.37
C GLN A 39 -3.02 -7.83 7.38
N ASN A 40 -2.01 -8.59 6.95
CA ASN A 40 -0.83 -8.83 7.76
C ASN A 40 0.47 -8.46 7.02
N ILE A 41 0.33 -7.79 5.89
CA ILE A 41 1.46 -7.37 5.09
C ILE A 41 1.24 -5.91 4.68
N ILE A 42 2.30 -5.13 4.72
CA ILE A 42 2.25 -3.73 4.30
C ILE A 42 2.92 -3.63 2.94
N THR A 43 2.22 -3.10 1.96
CA THR A 43 2.71 -2.99 0.59
C THR A 43 2.68 -1.54 0.12
N ALA A 44 3.76 -1.09 -0.49
CA ALA A 44 3.86 0.29 -0.97
C ALA A 44 4.80 0.38 -2.16
N TYR A 45 4.51 1.35 -3.05
CA TYR A 45 5.46 1.76 -4.07
C TYR A 45 6.35 2.84 -3.45
N VAL A 46 7.66 2.76 -3.74
CA VAL A 46 8.61 3.80 -3.34
C VAL A 46 9.44 4.16 -4.56
N ASN A 47 9.85 5.44 -4.66
CA ASN A 47 10.67 5.85 -5.81
C ASN A 47 12.11 5.36 -5.68
N GLU A 48 12.54 5.04 -4.47
CA GLU A 48 13.85 4.43 -4.25
C GLU A 48 13.81 3.68 -2.92
N LEU A 49 14.67 2.67 -2.78
CA LEU A 49 14.73 1.92 -1.53
C LEU A 49 15.52 2.70 -0.50
N PRO A 50 15.01 2.80 0.74
CA PRO A 50 15.75 3.46 1.80
C PRO A 50 17.04 2.71 2.11
N TYR A 51 18.11 3.45 2.26
CA TYR A 51 19.36 2.86 2.72
C TYR A 51 19.18 2.40 4.17
N GLU A 52 19.64 1.20 4.47
CA GLU A 52 19.52 0.64 5.82
C GLU A 52 18.07 0.53 6.32
N MET A 53 17.17 0.11 5.42
CA MET A 53 15.77 -0.05 5.76
C MET A 53 15.54 -0.93 6.99
N GLY A 54 16.34 -1.98 7.13
CA GLY A 54 16.22 -2.88 8.27
C GLY A 54 16.47 -2.22 9.61
N LYS A 55 17.26 -1.14 9.61
CA LYS A 55 17.53 -0.37 10.84
C LYS A 55 16.46 0.67 11.09
N LEU A 56 15.94 1.26 10.01
CA LEU A 56 14.93 2.30 10.10
C LEU A 56 13.56 1.75 10.49
N PHE A 57 13.25 0.56 10.01
CA PHE A 57 11.96 -0.07 10.28
C PHE A 57 12.21 -1.51 10.69
N PRO A 58 12.47 -1.73 11.98
CA PRO A 58 12.79 -3.09 12.46
C PRO A 58 11.70 -4.08 12.08
N VAL A 59 12.12 -5.25 11.64
CA VAL A 59 11.19 -6.31 11.28
C VAL A 59 10.52 -6.83 12.54
N GLU A 60 9.23 -6.66 12.62
CA GLU A 60 8.44 -7.20 13.72
C GLU A 60 8.14 -8.66 13.43
N LYS A 61 7.90 -9.42 14.48
CA LYS A 61 7.66 -10.85 14.36
C LYS A 61 6.50 -11.17 13.41
N ASP A 62 5.45 -10.36 13.46
CA ASP A 62 4.25 -10.57 12.66
C ASP A 62 4.09 -9.55 11.55
N GLY A 63 5.09 -8.69 11.36
CA GLY A 63 4.99 -7.63 10.38
C GLY A 63 5.88 -7.87 9.19
N ASN A 64 5.29 -7.90 8.01
CA ASN A 64 6.03 -7.98 6.77
C ASN A 64 5.79 -6.69 5.99
N VAL A 65 6.87 -6.11 5.52
CA VAL A 65 6.80 -4.92 4.68
C VAL A 65 7.43 -5.27 3.34
N VAL A 66 6.68 -5.06 2.27
CA VAL A 66 7.18 -5.28 0.91
C VAL A 66 7.13 -3.97 0.16
N LEU A 67 8.28 -3.49 -0.26
CA LEU A 67 8.38 -2.24 -1.00
C LEU A 67 8.71 -2.56 -2.45
N TYR A 68 7.97 -1.94 -3.36
CA TYR A 68 8.16 -2.12 -4.79
C TYR A 68 8.67 -0.82 -5.39
N VAL A 69 9.70 -0.90 -6.21
CA VAL A 69 10.18 0.27 -6.96
C VAL A 69 9.58 0.16 -8.36
N PRO A 70 8.59 1.01 -8.69
CA PRO A 70 7.94 0.91 -9.99
C PRO A 70 8.86 1.37 -11.11
N GLN A 71 8.58 0.89 -12.32
CA GLN A 71 9.40 1.21 -13.47
C GLN A 71 9.26 2.65 -13.95
N SER A 72 8.22 3.33 -13.54
CA SER A 72 8.02 4.72 -13.92
C SER A 72 7.20 5.47 -12.89
N GLU A 73 7.30 6.79 -12.93
CA GLU A 73 6.58 7.68 -12.03
C GLU A 73 5.08 7.63 -12.23
N ARG A 74 4.61 7.11 -13.34
CA ARG A 74 3.17 7.07 -13.61
C ARG A 74 2.39 6.21 -12.62
N PHE A 75 3.07 5.31 -11.90
CA PHE A 75 2.42 4.52 -10.85
C PHE A 75 1.94 5.40 -9.71
N PHE A 76 2.46 6.62 -9.61
CA PHE A 76 2.04 7.57 -8.59
C PHE A 76 0.99 8.56 -9.09
N LEU A 77 0.63 8.51 -10.38
CA LEU A 77 -0.37 9.42 -10.94
C LEU A 77 -1.73 9.15 -10.33
N GLY A 78 -2.43 10.21 -10.00
CA GLY A 78 -3.75 10.09 -9.42
C GLY A 78 -3.76 9.60 -7.98
N GLN A 79 -2.60 9.62 -7.33
CA GLN A 79 -2.55 9.18 -5.94
C GLN A 79 -3.46 10.05 -5.08
N GLN A 80 -4.00 9.43 -4.05
CA GLN A 80 -4.97 10.04 -3.17
C GLN A 80 -4.46 9.99 -1.74
N GLU A 81 -5.15 10.69 -0.85
CA GLU A 81 -4.84 10.62 0.58
C GLU A 81 -6.02 10.02 1.33
N ILE A 82 -5.75 9.03 2.15
CA ILE A 82 -6.76 8.39 2.98
C ILE A 82 -6.20 8.35 4.39
N ARG A 83 -6.90 8.99 5.33
CA ARG A 83 -6.43 9.13 6.71
C ARG A 83 -5.02 9.71 6.78
N ASN A 84 -4.75 10.68 5.90
CA ASN A 84 -3.45 11.36 5.78
C ASN A 84 -2.31 10.46 5.32
N LEU A 85 -2.65 9.32 4.71
CA LEU A 85 -1.66 8.41 4.14
C LEU A 85 -1.78 8.43 2.62
N PRO A 86 -0.65 8.46 1.89
CA PRO A 86 -0.72 8.44 0.43
C PRO A 86 -1.07 7.05 -0.08
N VAL A 87 -2.02 6.99 -0.99
CA VAL A 87 -2.50 5.73 -1.58
C VAL A 87 -2.57 5.93 -3.08
N VAL A 88 -2.20 4.90 -3.86
CA VAL A 88 -2.29 5.00 -5.32
C VAL A 88 -3.75 5.14 -5.75
N SER A 89 -3.97 5.52 -7.00
CA SER A 89 -5.32 5.71 -7.52
C SER A 89 -6.15 4.43 -7.43
N ASP A 90 -7.47 4.57 -7.45
CA ASP A 90 -8.37 3.42 -7.39
C ASP A 90 -8.12 2.44 -8.53
N ILE A 91 -7.88 2.97 -9.72
CA ILE A 91 -7.60 2.12 -10.88
C ILE A 91 -6.28 1.36 -10.69
N GLN A 92 -5.26 2.05 -10.17
CA GLN A 92 -3.98 1.39 -9.92
C GLN A 92 -4.13 0.30 -8.85
N LEU A 93 -4.95 0.55 -7.82
CA LEU A 93 -5.23 -0.47 -6.81
C LEU A 93 -5.82 -1.73 -7.45
N TYR A 94 -6.81 -1.55 -8.31
CA TYR A 94 -7.44 -2.67 -8.97
C TYR A 94 -6.43 -3.46 -9.81
N LEU A 95 -5.62 -2.75 -10.60
CA LEU A 95 -4.62 -3.40 -11.45
C LEU A 95 -3.58 -4.15 -10.63
N ASP A 96 -3.16 -3.57 -9.51
CA ASP A 96 -2.21 -4.23 -8.62
C ASP A 96 -2.77 -5.54 -8.08
N LEU A 97 -4.02 -5.49 -7.62
CA LEU A 97 -4.62 -6.65 -6.98
C LEU A 97 -4.84 -7.81 -7.95
N ILE A 98 -5.22 -7.53 -9.19
CA ILE A 98 -5.44 -8.61 -10.15
C ILE A 98 -4.14 -9.26 -10.61
N LYS A 99 -3.00 -8.58 -10.43
CA LYS A 99 -1.69 -9.12 -10.79
C LYS A 99 -1.03 -9.87 -9.64
N MET A 100 -1.49 -9.68 -8.43
CA MET A 100 -0.90 -10.32 -7.26
C MET A 100 -1.59 -11.65 -6.98
N PRO A 101 -0.84 -12.66 -6.56
CA PRO A 101 -1.42 -13.98 -6.32
C PRO A 101 -2.27 -14.03 -5.05
N GLY A 102 -3.06 -15.09 -4.93
CA GLY A 102 -3.80 -15.40 -3.72
C GLY A 102 -5.14 -14.70 -3.67
N ARG A 103 -5.57 -14.33 -2.45
CA ARG A 103 -6.91 -13.80 -2.21
C ARG A 103 -7.11 -12.37 -2.69
N ASN A 104 -6.11 -11.82 -3.35
CA ASN A 104 -6.18 -10.45 -3.86
C ASN A 104 -7.21 -10.29 -4.96
N GLU A 105 -7.56 -11.39 -5.64
CA GLU A 105 -8.62 -11.33 -6.63
C GLU A 105 -9.96 -11.00 -6.02
N ASP A 106 -10.26 -11.56 -4.85
CA ASP A 106 -11.50 -11.26 -4.14
C ASP A 106 -11.53 -9.80 -3.70
N GLN A 107 -10.39 -9.29 -3.24
CA GLN A 107 -10.29 -7.90 -2.83
C GLN A 107 -10.44 -6.96 -4.03
N ALA A 108 -9.88 -7.34 -5.18
CA ALA A 108 -10.02 -6.57 -6.41
C ALA A 108 -11.48 -6.50 -6.83
N GLU A 109 -12.20 -7.61 -6.74
CA GLU A 109 -13.60 -7.66 -7.12
C GLU A 109 -14.45 -6.80 -6.19
N TYR A 110 -14.14 -6.83 -4.89
CA TYR A 110 -14.83 -6.00 -3.92
C TYR A 110 -14.62 -4.52 -4.22
N LEU A 111 -13.40 -4.13 -4.57
CA LEU A 111 -13.07 -2.77 -4.94
C LEU A 111 -13.83 -2.35 -6.20
N ARG A 112 -13.86 -3.22 -7.21
CA ARG A 112 -14.56 -2.94 -8.44
C ARG A 112 -16.04 -2.67 -8.20
N GLU A 113 -16.68 -3.51 -7.39
CA GLU A 113 -18.11 -3.40 -7.15
C GLU A 113 -18.46 -2.19 -6.27
N ASN A 114 -17.63 -1.85 -5.30
CA ASN A 114 -17.98 -0.85 -4.29
C ASN A 114 -17.39 0.52 -4.54
N ILE A 115 -16.32 0.61 -5.31
CA ILE A 115 -15.63 1.88 -5.53
C ILE A 115 -15.68 2.27 -7.01
N LEU A 116 -15.24 1.36 -7.89
CA LEU A 116 -15.12 1.66 -9.32
C LEU A 116 -16.45 1.56 -10.06
N HIS A 117 -17.34 0.72 -9.60
CA HIS A 117 -18.69 0.54 -10.19
C HIS A 117 -18.64 0.16 -11.67
N TRP A 118 -17.66 -0.64 -12.07
CA TRP A 118 -17.59 -1.15 -13.44
C TRP A 118 -18.62 -2.25 -13.64
N GLY A 119 -19.29 -2.21 -14.77
CA GLY A 119 -20.36 -3.11 -15.15
C GLY A 119 -20.02 -4.58 -15.34
#